data_18fc4e3f6fcaa89d08ca52a02cf2208e
#
_entry.id   18fc4e3f6fcaa89d08ca52a02cf2208e
#
_cell.length_a   1.000
_cell.length_b   1.000
_cell.length_c   1.000
_cell.angle_alpha   90.00
_cell.angle_beta   90.00
_cell.angle_gamma   90.00
#
_symmetry.space_group_name_H-M   'P 1'
#
loop_
_entity.id
_entity.type
_entity.pdbx_description
1 polymer ?
#
loop_
_entity_poly.entity_id
_entity_poly.type
_entity_poly.pdbx_seq_one_letter_code
_entity_poly.pdbx_strand_id
1 'polypeptide(L)'
;MTNTVTQRPTQARLAALRAELARLSLQGFLVPRGDAFLGEYVPPSAERLAWLTGFTGSAGLALVLADAALLFVDGRYTTQAERETDRALWQLRHLTEQPPAEALRGLPKGARIGFDPWLHTEAAIERLAASGAELVPLDANPIDAVWTDRPAPPDAPAVPHPVGFAGVESAAKREAAAAELRNAGEDAAVLADPHSVAWLLNMRGADLAHTPLALAQAVLRADATVELFLDPARADAALRAHLGNAVALRPPAELGAALDAMADRRLRLDADATPAWIARRLRA
;
A
#
# COMPACT_ATOMS: atom_id res chain seq x y z
N MET A 1 -5.17 -25.58 -39.75
CA MET A 1 -5.38 -24.31 -38.97
C MET A 1 -4.57 -24.46 -37.72
N THR A 2 -3.37 -23.93 -37.73
CA THR A 2 -2.46 -23.95 -36.58
C THR A 2 -2.98 -22.96 -35.55
N ASN A 3 -3.55 -23.46 -34.45
CA ASN A 3 -3.86 -22.69 -33.28
C ASN A 3 -2.53 -22.16 -32.69
N THR A 4 -2.16 -20.96 -33.06
CA THR A 4 -1.11 -20.21 -32.37
C THR A 4 -1.68 -19.95 -30.99
N VAL A 5 -1.29 -20.76 -30.00
CA VAL A 5 -1.54 -20.49 -28.60
C VAL A 5 -0.79 -19.20 -28.33
N THR A 6 -1.49 -18.08 -28.39
CA THR A 6 -1.00 -16.78 -27.91
C THR A 6 -0.62 -17.04 -26.47
N GLN A 7 0.68 -17.00 -26.15
CA GLN A 7 1.16 -17.13 -24.76
C GLN A 7 0.35 -16.17 -23.92
N ARG A 8 -0.41 -16.71 -22.96
CA ARG A 8 -1.28 -15.88 -22.13
C ARG A 8 -0.37 -14.88 -21.42
N PRO A 9 -0.71 -13.57 -21.42
CA PRO A 9 0.17 -12.54 -20.86
C PRO A 9 0.67 -12.87 -19.45
N THR A 10 -0.16 -13.52 -18.63
CA THR A 10 0.15 -13.92 -17.26
C THR A 10 1.28 -14.94 -17.15
N GLN A 11 1.45 -15.84 -18.10
CA GLN A 11 2.56 -16.81 -18.11
C GLN A 11 3.92 -16.11 -18.32
N ALA A 12 3.99 -15.20 -19.28
CA ALA A 12 5.21 -14.43 -19.53
C ALA A 12 5.55 -13.51 -18.33
N ARG A 13 4.55 -12.89 -17.73
CA ARG A 13 4.70 -12.04 -16.53
C ARG A 13 5.23 -12.85 -15.34
N LEU A 14 4.68 -14.02 -15.09
CA LEU A 14 5.14 -14.92 -14.02
C LEU A 14 6.57 -15.38 -14.26
N ALA A 15 6.95 -15.71 -15.49
CA ALA A 15 8.31 -16.09 -15.84
C ALA A 15 9.30 -14.91 -15.65
N ALA A 16 8.93 -13.71 -16.06
CA ALA A 16 9.73 -12.50 -15.86
C ALA A 16 9.96 -12.20 -14.38
N LEU A 17 8.89 -12.29 -13.55
CA LEU A 17 9.02 -12.11 -12.12
C LEU A 17 9.94 -13.17 -11.49
N ARG A 18 9.82 -14.44 -11.87
CA ARG A 18 10.71 -15.50 -11.36
C ARG A 18 12.18 -15.25 -11.71
N ALA A 19 12.45 -14.77 -12.91
CA ALA A 19 13.82 -14.37 -13.30
C ALA A 19 14.35 -13.23 -12.41
N GLU A 20 13.53 -12.25 -12.11
CA GLU A 20 13.90 -11.15 -11.22
C GLU A 20 14.11 -11.63 -9.77
N LEU A 21 13.27 -12.53 -9.26
CA LEU A 21 13.46 -13.12 -7.92
C LEU A 21 14.77 -13.91 -7.84
N ALA A 22 15.11 -14.67 -8.88
CA ALA A 22 16.39 -15.37 -8.95
C ALA A 22 17.60 -14.41 -8.92
N ARG A 23 17.51 -13.27 -9.64
CA ARG A 23 18.53 -12.20 -9.60
C ARG A 23 18.69 -11.62 -8.20
N LEU A 24 17.60 -11.49 -7.44
CA LEU A 24 17.58 -11.01 -6.06
C LEU A 24 17.93 -12.08 -5.03
N SER A 25 18.22 -13.31 -5.46
CA SER A 25 18.49 -14.47 -4.58
C SER A 25 17.34 -14.74 -3.60
N LEU A 26 16.09 -14.63 -4.08
CA LEU A 26 14.88 -14.91 -3.34
C LEU A 26 14.26 -16.23 -3.80
N GLN A 27 13.75 -17.03 -2.86
CA GLN A 27 13.01 -18.26 -3.14
C GLN A 27 11.54 -17.98 -3.44
N GLY A 28 11.04 -16.80 -3.08
CA GLY A 28 9.68 -16.39 -3.38
C GLY A 28 9.41 -14.93 -3.09
N PHE A 29 8.21 -14.50 -3.46
CA PHE A 29 7.75 -13.13 -3.25
C PHE A 29 6.25 -13.07 -2.96
N LEU A 30 5.86 -12.22 -2.02
CA LEU A 30 4.48 -11.94 -1.62
C LEU A 30 3.93 -10.75 -2.41
N VAL A 31 2.81 -10.96 -3.08
CA VAL A 31 2.12 -9.93 -3.87
C VAL A 31 0.70 -9.76 -3.34
N PRO A 32 0.47 -8.86 -2.39
CA PRO A 32 -0.89 -8.57 -1.92
C PRO A 32 -1.64 -7.72 -2.95
N ARG A 33 -2.95 -7.75 -2.87
CA ARG A 33 -3.80 -6.74 -3.48
C ARG A 33 -3.77 -5.51 -2.56
N GLY A 34 -3.10 -4.45 -3.00
CA GLY A 34 -2.93 -3.24 -2.21
C GLY A 34 -1.96 -2.24 -2.85
N ASP A 35 -1.93 -1.05 -2.27
CA ASP A 35 -1.00 0.04 -2.60
C ASP A 35 -0.24 0.53 -1.36
N ALA A 36 0.54 1.59 -1.50
CA ALA A 36 1.30 2.20 -0.42
C ALA A 36 0.45 2.90 0.65
N PHE A 37 -0.87 2.93 0.48
CA PHE A 37 -1.83 3.50 1.42
C PHE A 37 -2.68 2.43 2.10
N LEU A 38 -2.48 1.15 1.75
CA LEU A 38 -3.24 -0.01 2.24
C LEU A 38 -4.76 0.13 2.05
N GLY A 39 -5.19 0.92 1.05
CA GLY A 39 -6.59 1.17 0.76
C GLY A 39 -7.32 -0.03 0.14
N GLU A 40 -8.64 -0.08 0.32
CA GLU A 40 -9.47 -1.10 -0.33
C GLU A 40 -9.49 -0.91 -1.86
N TYR A 41 -9.54 0.33 -2.31
CA TYR A 41 -9.47 0.68 -3.73
C TYR A 41 -8.05 1.17 -4.06
N VAL A 42 -7.50 0.69 -5.16
CA VAL A 42 -6.16 1.05 -5.58
C VAL A 42 -6.20 1.64 -7.00
N PRO A 43 -5.29 2.56 -7.34
CA PRO A 43 -5.20 3.08 -8.70
C PRO A 43 -4.67 2.00 -9.66
N PRO A 44 -4.92 2.12 -10.99
CA PRO A 44 -4.44 1.16 -11.99
C PRO A 44 -2.94 0.89 -11.91
N SER A 45 -2.13 1.87 -11.54
CA SER A 45 -0.68 1.75 -11.34
C SER A 45 -0.27 0.84 -10.17
N ALA A 46 -1.20 0.53 -9.25
CA ALA A 46 -0.97 -0.34 -8.09
C ALA A 46 -1.62 -1.74 -8.22
N GLU A 47 -2.32 -2.02 -9.31
CA GLU A 47 -3.00 -3.30 -9.57
C GLU A 47 -2.00 -4.45 -9.92
N ARG A 48 -0.95 -4.60 -9.11
CA ARG A 48 0.12 -5.59 -9.32
C ARG A 48 -0.38 -7.02 -9.30
N LEU A 49 -1.31 -7.33 -8.37
CA LEU A 49 -1.90 -8.67 -8.28
C LEU A 49 -2.70 -9.00 -9.53
N ALA A 50 -3.57 -8.08 -9.98
CA ALA A 50 -4.38 -8.28 -11.19
C ALA A 50 -3.50 -8.36 -12.44
N TRP A 51 -2.49 -7.53 -12.57
CA TRP A 51 -1.54 -7.60 -13.68
C TRP A 51 -0.84 -8.97 -13.72
N LEU A 52 -0.38 -9.47 -12.59
CA LEU A 52 0.38 -10.71 -12.51
C LEU A 52 -0.50 -11.95 -12.75
N THR A 53 -1.71 -11.99 -12.14
CA THR A 53 -2.53 -13.20 -12.06
C THR A 53 -3.72 -13.21 -13.01
N GLY A 54 -4.20 -12.03 -13.43
CA GLY A 54 -5.49 -11.83 -14.08
C GLY A 54 -6.64 -11.65 -13.09
N PHE A 55 -6.47 -11.91 -11.79
CA PHE A 55 -7.51 -11.81 -10.78
C PHE A 55 -7.78 -10.36 -10.40
N THR A 56 -9.05 -9.92 -10.52
CA THR A 56 -9.48 -8.52 -10.30
C THR A 56 -10.27 -8.30 -9.01
N GLY A 57 -10.45 -9.32 -8.18
CA GLY A 57 -11.15 -9.19 -6.91
C GLY A 57 -10.42 -8.28 -5.89
N SER A 58 -11.17 -7.68 -4.96
CA SER A 58 -10.64 -6.70 -4.02
C SER A 58 -9.88 -7.28 -2.82
N ALA A 59 -9.87 -8.60 -2.65
CA ALA A 59 -9.13 -9.26 -1.57
C ALA A 59 -8.38 -10.48 -2.09
N GLY A 60 -7.06 -10.43 -2.05
CA GLY A 60 -6.20 -11.53 -2.51
C GLY A 60 -4.73 -11.27 -2.22
N LEU A 61 -3.98 -12.37 -2.22
CA LEU A 61 -2.53 -12.37 -2.09
C LEU A 61 -1.95 -13.48 -2.94
N ALA A 62 -0.93 -13.20 -3.74
CA ALA A 62 -0.18 -14.24 -4.41
C ALA A 62 1.15 -14.52 -3.68
N LEU A 63 1.53 -15.80 -3.62
CA LEU A 63 2.88 -16.26 -3.27
C LEU A 63 3.49 -16.88 -4.51
N VAL A 64 4.50 -16.23 -5.06
CA VAL A 64 5.26 -16.73 -6.22
C VAL A 64 6.52 -17.41 -5.72
N LEU A 65 6.69 -18.69 -6.07
CA LEU A 65 7.87 -19.48 -5.81
C LEU A 65 8.53 -19.86 -7.14
N ALA A 66 9.73 -20.41 -7.10
CA ALA A 66 10.47 -20.81 -8.29
C ALA A 66 9.68 -21.83 -9.15
N ASP A 67 9.05 -22.80 -8.51
CA ASP A 67 8.34 -23.93 -9.13
C ASP A 67 6.82 -23.92 -8.93
N ALA A 68 6.30 -23.06 -8.07
CA ALA A 68 4.88 -22.94 -7.76
C ALA A 68 4.40 -21.47 -7.77
N ALA A 69 3.11 -21.28 -7.99
CA ALA A 69 2.47 -19.99 -7.81
C ALA A 69 1.09 -20.21 -7.18
N LEU A 70 0.89 -19.61 -6.01
CA LEU A 70 -0.33 -19.74 -5.23
C LEU A 70 -1.06 -18.39 -5.21
N LEU A 71 -2.38 -18.45 -5.42
CA LEU A 71 -3.25 -17.28 -5.26
C LEU A 71 -4.26 -17.56 -4.15
N PHE A 72 -4.18 -16.78 -3.10
CA PHE A 72 -5.08 -16.83 -1.95
C PHE A 72 -6.19 -15.81 -2.12
N VAL A 73 -7.43 -16.23 -2.05
CA VAL A 73 -8.62 -15.38 -2.13
C VAL A 73 -9.59 -15.70 -1.00
N ASP A 74 -10.41 -14.74 -0.60
CA ASP A 74 -11.47 -15.04 0.35
C ASP A 74 -12.69 -15.71 -0.32
N GLY A 75 -13.62 -16.20 0.49
CA GLY A 75 -14.78 -16.97 0.01
C GLY A 75 -15.68 -16.23 -0.97
N ARG A 76 -15.67 -14.90 -0.99
CA ARG A 76 -16.46 -14.07 -1.94
C ARG A 76 -15.92 -14.19 -3.37
N TYR A 77 -14.64 -14.52 -3.52
CA TYR A 77 -13.92 -14.47 -4.80
C TYR A 77 -13.54 -15.83 -5.38
N THR A 78 -13.91 -16.96 -4.77
CA THR A 78 -13.53 -18.29 -5.25
C THR A 78 -13.93 -18.53 -6.70
N THR A 79 -15.19 -18.32 -7.04
CA THR A 79 -15.71 -18.49 -8.42
C THR A 79 -15.10 -17.50 -9.41
N GLN A 80 -14.87 -16.26 -8.98
CA GLN A 80 -14.24 -15.24 -9.82
C GLN A 80 -12.78 -15.61 -10.11
N ALA A 81 -12.02 -16.00 -9.11
CA ALA A 81 -10.63 -16.43 -9.28
C ALA A 81 -10.50 -17.64 -10.23
N GLU A 82 -11.44 -18.60 -10.14
CA GLU A 82 -11.47 -19.74 -11.05
C GLU A 82 -11.67 -19.35 -12.52
N ARG A 83 -12.45 -18.30 -12.77
CA ARG A 83 -12.77 -17.82 -14.12
C ARG A 83 -11.69 -16.90 -14.70
N GLU A 84 -11.06 -16.10 -13.87
CA GLU A 84 -10.12 -15.05 -14.27
C GLU A 84 -8.67 -15.54 -14.36
N THR A 85 -8.30 -16.60 -13.62
CA THR A 85 -6.91 -17.06 -13.55
C THR A 85 -6.64 -18.32 -14.37
N ASP A 86 -5.41 -18.45 -14.86
CA ASP A 86 -4.97 -19.67 -15.52
C ASP A 86 -4.65 -20.77 -14.49
N ARG A 87 -5.54 -21.76 -14.40
CA ARG A 87 -5.41 -22.89 -13.47
C ARG A 87 -4.20 -23.80 -13.74
N ALA A 88 -3.59 -23.71 -14.90
CA ALA A 88 -2.32 -24.38 -15.18
C ALA A 88 -1.11 -23.69 -14.54
N LEU A 89 -1.25 -22.38 -14.21
CA LEU A 89 -0.20 -21.57 -13.61
C LEU A 89 -0.43 -21.35 -12.12
N TRP A 90 -1.70 -21.14 -11.70
CA TRP A 90 -2.07 -20.69 -10.37
C TRP A 90 -2.80 -21.77 -9.57
N GLN A 91 -2.28 -22.12 -8.41
CA GLN A 91 -2.96 -22.92 -7.40
C GLN A 91 -3.82 -22.01 -6.54
N LEU A 92 -5.15 -22.11 -6.65
CA LEU A 92 -6.04 -21.34 -5.79
C LEU A 92 -6.09 -21.91 -4.38
N ARG A 93 -6.10 -21.04 -3.38
CA ARG A 93 -6.19 -21.35 -1.97
C ARG A 93 -7.21 -20.41 -1.31
N HIS A 94 -7.84 -20.88 -0.25
CA HIS A 94 -8.71 -20.03 0.55
C HIS A 94 -7.89 -19.27 1.61
N LEU A 95 -8.04 -17.94 1.65
CA LEU A 95 -7.22 -17.07 2.49
C LEU A 95 -7.30 -17.39 4.00
N THR A 96 -8.46 -17.87 4.45
CA THR A 96 -8.72 -18.19 5.87
C THR A 96 -8.49 -19.69 6.18
N GLU A 97 -8.97 -20.59 5.31
CA GLU A 97 -8.90 -22.04 5.54
C GLU A 97 -7.53 -22.63 5.25
N GLN A 98 -6.81 -22.02 4.30
CA GLN A 98 -5.47 -22.41 3.85
C GLN A 98 -4.58 -21.17 3.81
N PRO A 99 -4.30 -20.52 4.95
CA PRO A 99 -3.65 -19.21 4.97
C PRO A 99 -2.23 -19.25 4.40
N PRO A 100 -1.71 -18.13 3.87
CA PRO A 100 -0.36 -18.05 3.29
C PRO A 100 0.74 -18.57 4.24
N ALA A 101 0.57 -18.39 5.55
CA ALA A 101 1.51 -18.90 6.55
C ALA A 101 1.67 -20.43 6.53
N GLU A 102 0.65 -21.19 6.11
CA GLU A 102 0.76 -22.65 5.95
C GLU A 102 1.64 -23.00 4.76
N ALA A 103 1.45 -22.32 3.62
CA ALA A 103 2.30 -22.52 2.46
C ALA A 103 3.77 -22.18 2.76
N LEU A 104 4.00 -21.11 3.52
CA LEU A 104 5.35 -20.73 3.96
C LEU A 104 5.98 -21.76 4.89
N ARG A 105 5.22 -22.37 5.81
CA ARG A 105 5.70 -23.46 6.69
C ARG A 105 6.16 -24.71 5.92
N GLY A 106 5.60 -24.95 4.75
CA GLY A 106 6.00 -26.05 3.87
C GLY A 106 7.32 -25.83 3.13
N LEU A 107 7.92 -24.64 3.21
CA LEU A 107 9.18 -24.33 2.55
C LEU A 107 10.39 -24.80 3.36
N PRO A 108 11.57 -25.00 2.71
CA PRO A 108 12.81 -25.25 3.42
C PRO A 108 13.09 -24.19 4.49
N LYS A 109 13.65 -24.60 5.63
CA LYS A 109 14.00 -23.68 6.72
C LYS A 109 14.97 -22.60 6.20
N GLY A 110 14.65 -21.33 6.48
CA GLY A 110 15.43 -20.20 6.04
C GLY A 110 15.17 -19.81 4.56
N ALA A 111 14.08 -20.31 3.96
CA ALA A 111 13.67 -19.84 2.63
C ALA A 111 13.42 -18.33 2.69
N ARG A 112 14.12 -17.59 1.82
CA ARG A 112 14.06 -16.13 1.75
C ARG A 112 12.88 -15.69 0.87
N ILE A 113 11.87 -15.13 1.50
CA ILE A 113 10.64 -14.67 0.84
C ILE A 113 10.61 -13.14 0.87
N GLY A 114 10.74 -12.53 -0.31
CA GLY A 114 10.68 -11.08 -0.46
C GLY A 114 9.27 -10.54 -0.24
N PHE A 115 9.18 -9.32 0.26
CA PHE A 115 7.94 -8.55 0.33
C PHE A 115 8.22 -7.06 0.17
N ASP A 116 7.21 -6.34 -0.30
CA ASP A 116 7.25 -4.88 -0.37
C ASP A 116 6.69 -4.31 0.94
N PRO A 117 7.50 -3.64 1.78
CA PRO A 117 7.06 -3.14 3.09
C PRO A 117 6.03 -2.01 3.01
N TRP A 118 5.82 -1.40 1.83
CA TRP A 118 4.74 -0.45 1.61
C TRP A 118 3.36 -1.10 1.50
N LEU A 119 3.32 -2.39 1.12
CA LEU A 119 2.08 -3.11 0.82
C LEU A 119 1.59 -4.00 1.96
N HIS A 120 2.21 -3.95 3.13
CA HIS A 120 1.88 -4.76 4.29
C HIS A 120 1.95 -3.95 5.58
N THR A 121 1.12 -4.28 6.56
CA THR A 121 1.32 -3.81 7.94
C THR A 121 2.38 -4.67 8.65
N GLU A 122 2.98 -4.16 9.74
CA GLU A 122 3.91 -4.97 10.55
C GLU A 122 3.24 -6.22 11.11
N ALA A 123 2.03 -6.07 11.65
CA ALA A 123 1.27 -7.21 12.18
C ALA A 123 1.01 -8.29 11.12
N ALA A 124 0.79 -7.91 9.84
CA ALA A 124 0.66 -8.88 8.76
C ALA A 124 1.98 -9.63 8.51
N ILE A 125 3.11 -8.92 8.51
CA ILE A 125 4.43 -9.51 8.32
C ILE A 125 4.81 -10.41 9.50
N GLU A 126 4.56 -10.01 10.74
CA GLU A 126 4.81 -10.83 11.93
C GLU A 126 4.03 -12.15 11.89
N ARG A 127 2.75 -12.11 11.49
CA ARG A 127 1.95 -13.34 11.32
C ARG A 127 2.53 -14.28 10.25
N LEU A 128 3.08 -13.73 9.16
CA LEU A 128 3.73 -14.52 8.12
C LEU A 128 5.10 -15.06 8.59
N ALA A 129 5.88 -14.25 9.30
CA ALA A 129 7.19 -14.62 9.84
C ALA A 129 7.09 -15.77 10.87
N ALA A 130 5.97 -15.90 11.60
CA ALA A 130 5.69 -17.02 12.49
C ALA A 130 5.67 -18.39 11.79
N SER A 131 5.68 -18.41 10.45
CA SER A 131 5.84 -19.64 9.65
C SER A 131 7.24 -20.25 9.71
N GLY A 132 8.26 -19.47 10.07
CA GLY A 132 9.68 -19.85 10.04
C GLY A 132 10.41 -19.53 8.73
N ALA A 133 9.75 -18.93 7.76
CA ALA A 133 10.40 -18.37 6.57
C ALA A 133 11.15 -17.06 6.93
N GLU A 134 12.25 -16.78 6.25
CA GLU A 134 12.95 -15.50 6.34
C GLU A 134 12.23 -14.47 5.46
N LEU A 135 11.51 -13.53 6.06
CA LEU A 135 10.86 -12.45 5.30
C LEU A 135 11.82 -11.31 5.06
N VAL A 136 12.11 -11.06 3.77
CA VAL A 136 13.10 -10.08 3.31
C VAL A 136 12.37 -8.83 2.79
N PRO A 137 12.46 -7.68 3.49
CA PRO A 137 11.91 -6.43 2.97
C PRO A 137 12.74 -5.95 1.78
N LEU A 138 12.07 -5.49 0.74
CA LEU A 138 12.70 -4.98 -0.47
C LEU A 138 12.52 -3.46 -0.58
N ASP A 139 13.57 -2.77 -1.02
CA ASP A 139 13.53 -1.32 -1.28
C ASP A 139 12.74 -0.98 -2.55
N ALA A 140 12.65 -1.92 -3.51
CA ALA A 140 11.89 -1.79 -4.73
C ALA A 140 11.07 -3.05 -4.99
N ASN A 141 9.84 -2.87 -5.50
CA ASN A 141 8.96 -3.98 -5.83
C ASN A 141 9.43 -4.67 -7.13
N PRO A 142 9.75 -5.99 -7.11
CA PRO A 142 10.25 -6.69 -8.29
C PRO A 142 9.24 -6.76 -9.44
N ILE A 143 7.93 -6.63 -9.18
CA ILE A 143 6.93 -6.51 -10.25
C ILE A 143 7.11 -5.21 -11.01
N ASP A 144 7.42 -4.11 -10.34
CA ASP A 144 7.61 -2.81 -10.99
C ASP A 144 8.79 -2.82 -11.97
N ALA A 145 9.78 -3.67 -11.73
CA ALA A 145 10.92 -3.85 -12.65
C ALA A 145 10.57 -4.59 -13.94
N VAL A 146 9.53 -5.44 -13.91
CA VAL A 146 9.12 -6.27 -15.05
C VAL A 146 7.80 -5.83 -15.70
N TRP A 147 7.08 -4.90 -15.08
CA TRP A 147 5.82 -4.35 -15.60
C TRP A 147 6.10 -3.15 -16.50
N THR A 148 6.49 -3.42 -17.74
CA THR A 148 6.96 -2.39 -18.69
C THR A 148 5.88 -1.42 -19.18
N ASP A 149 4.61 -1.85 -19.19
CA ASP A 149 3.43 -1.08 -19.58
C ASP A 149 2.61 -0.61 -18.37
N ARG A 150 3.26 -0.45 -17.21
CA ARG A 150 2.61 0.00 -15.98
C ARG A 150 2.01 1.40 -16.16
N PRO A 151 0.72 1.59 -15.84
CA PRO A 151 0.11 2.91 -15.86
C PRO A 151 0.86 3.91 -14.96
N ALA A 152 0.83 5.19 -15.34
CA ALA A 152 1.35 6.23 -14.46
C ALA A 152 0.55 6.29 -13.14
N PRO A 153 1.19 6.69 -12.03
CA PRO A 153 0.46 7.04 -10.81
C PRO A 153 -0.56 8.15 -11.08
N PRO A 154 -1.67 8.21 -10.31
CA PRO A 154 -2.64 9.28 -10.45
C PRO A 154 -2.02 10.64 -10.12
N ASP A 155 -2.40 11.65 -10.88
CA ASP A 155 -1.92 13.02 -10.77
C ASP A 155 -3.06 14.06 -10.72
N ALA A 156 -4.30 13.61 -10.46
CA ALA A 156 -5.46 14.47 -10.41
C ALA A 156 -5.29 15.62 -9.38
N PRO A 157 -5.79 16.83 -9.67
CA PRO A 157 -5.74 17.92 -8.71
C PRO A 157 -6.45 17.55 -7.40
N ALA A 158 -5.84 17.92 -6.28
CA ALA A 158 -6.50 17.93 -4.99
C ALA A 158 -7.25 19.26 -4.81
N VAL A 159 -8.45 19.19 -4.23
CA VAL A 159 -9.36 20.35 -4.14
C VAL A 159 -9.89 20.54 -2.72
N PRO A 160 -10.21 21.77 -2.30
CA PRO A 160 -10.89 22.04 -1.05
C PRO A 160 -12.25 21.33 -0.97
N HIS A 161 -12.60 20.84 0.22
CA HIS A 161 -13.94 20.35 0.51
C HIS A 161 -14.67 21.39 1.40
N PRO A 162 -15.71 22.04 0.89
CA PRO A 162 -16.36 23.15 1.60
C PRO A 162 -16.89 22.73 2.97
N VAL A 163 -16.74 23.63 3.96
CA VAL A 163 -17.19 23.39 5.34
C VAL A 163 -18.69 23.09 5.43
N GLY A 164 -19.51 23.65 4.52
CA GLY A 164 -20.94 23.34 4.45
C GLY A 164 -21.25 21.86 4.24
N PHE A 165 -20.32 21.09 3.66
CA PHE A 165 -20.41 19.63 3.53
C PHE A 165 -19.60 18.90 4.60
N ALA A 166 -18.48 19.47 5.01
CA ALA A 166 -17.60 18.87 6.02
C ALA A 166 -18.11 19.02 7.46
N GLY A 167 -18.98 19.99 7.71
CA GLY A 167 -19.57 20.31 9.02
C GLY A 167 -18.64 21.06 9.96
N VAL A 168 -17.34 20.75 9.97
CA VAL A 168 -16.34 21.33 10.87
C VAL A 168 -15.13 21.81 10.08
N GLU A 169 -14.61 22.98 10.42
CA GLU A 169 -13.39 23.53 9.81
C GLU A 169 -12.16 22.66 10.06
N SER A 170 -11.28 22.59 9.07
CA SER A 170 -10.02 21.82 9.18
C SER A 170 -9.16 22.28 10.37
N ALA A 171 -9.10 23.56 10.63
CA ALA A 171 -8.36 24.10 11.78
C ALA A 171 -8.88 23.55 13.12
N ALA A 172 -10.20 23.47 13.29
CA ALA A 172 -10.80 22.92 14.50
C ALA A 172 -10.55 21.41 14.65
N LYS A 173 -10.60 20.65 13.55
CA LYS A 173 -10.27 19.22 13.55
C LYS A 173 -8.80 18.97 13.92
N ARG A 174 -7.88 19.74 13.33
CA ARG A 174 -6.44 19.65 13.63
C ARG A 174 -6.16 19.97 15.10
N GLU A 175 -6.76 21.05 15.64
CA GLU A 175 -6.60 21.42 17.05
C GLU A 175 -7.16 20.36 17.99
N ALA A 176 -8.34 19.80 17.71
CA ALA A 176 -8.92 18.73 18.52
C ALA A 176 -8.02 17.47 18.54
N ALA A 177 -7.53 17.02 17.40
CA ALA A 177 -6.63 15.89 17.31
C ALA A 177 -5.26 16.18 17.97
N ALA A 178 -4.72 17.39 17.80
CA ALA A 178 -3.47 17.80 18.44
C ALA A 178 -3.62 17.89 19.98
N ALA A 179 -4.80 18.29 20.49
CA ALA A 179 -5.07 18.26 21.91
C ALA A 179 -5.02 16.84 22.49
N GLU A 180 -5.53 15.85 21.76
CA GLU A 180 -5.41 14.42 22.15
C GLU A 180 -3.95 13.96 22.20
N LEU A 181 -3.11 14.37 21.24
CA LEU A 181 -1.68 14.06 21.25
C LEU A 181 -1.01 14.68 22.49
N ARG A 182 -1.25 15.95 22.77
CA ARG A 182 -0.71 16.63 23.96
C ARG A 182 -1.13 15.94 25.26
N ASN A 183 -2.40 15.55 25.37
CA ASN A 183 -2.91 14.85 26.55
C ASN A 183 -2.27 13.48 26.76
N ALA A 184 -1.91 12.79 25.66
CA ALA A 184 -1.18 11.52 25.69
C ALA A 184 0.34 11.69 25.86
N GLY A 185 0.85 12.92 25.81
CA GLY A 185 2.29 13.21 25.81
C GLY A 185 2.99 12.74 24.53
N GLU A 186 2.28 12.77 23.41
CA GLU A 186 2.79 12.41 22.08
C GLU A 186 3.12 13.66 21.27
N ASP A 187 4.17 13.61 20.47
CA ASP A 187 4.68 14.75 19.71
C ASP A 187 3.98 14.92 18.36
N ALA A 188 3.57 13.80 17.74
CA ALA A 188 2.88 13.82 16.46
C ALA A 188 2.12 12.50 16.18
N ALA A 189 1.24 12.54 15.17
CA ALA A 189 0.62 11.38 14.57
C ALA A 189 0.97 11.28 13.08
N VAL A 190 1.31 10.08 12.61
CA VAL A 190 1.50 9.80 11.19
C VAL A 190 0.19 9.25 10.62
N LEU A 191 -0.37 9.95 9.64
CA LEU A 191 -1.59 9.59 8.92
C LEU A 191 -1.19 8.95 7.60
N ALA A 192 -1.19 7.63 7.55
CA ALA A 192 -0.87 6.86 6.35
C ALA A 192 -2.09 6.62 5.45
N ASP A 193 -3.29 6.71 6.01
CA ASP A 193 -4.56 6.52 5.32
C ASP A 193 -5.09 7.82 4.69
N PRO A 194 -5.32 7.86 3.37
CA PRO A 194 -5.83 9.04 2.67
C PRO A 194 -7.21 9.51 3.13
N HIS A 195 -8.06 8.62 3.69
CA HIS A 195 -9.37 9.02 4.23
C HIS A 195 -9.20 9.93 5.45
N SER A 196 -8.29 9.56 6.35
CA SER A 196 -7.95 10.35 7.54
C SER A 196 -7.36 11.71 7.16
N VAL A 197 -6.48 11.75 6.14
CA VAL A 197 -5.92 12.98 5.61
C VAL A 197 -7.01 13.86 5.00
N ALA A 198 -7.89 13.28 4.16
CA ALA A 198 -8.99 13.98 3.50
C ALA A 198 -10.00 14.56 4.53
N TRP A 199 -10.28 13.80 5.60
CA TRP A 199 -11.13 14.25 6.69
C TRP A 199 -10.49 15.39 7.48
N LEU A 200 -9.24 15.22 7.91
CA LEU A 200 -8.53 16.19 8.73
C LEU A 200 -8.38 17.55 8.03
N LEU A 201 -8.03 17.52 6.75
CA LEU A 201 -7.71 18.71 5.98
C LEU A 201 -8.89 19.25 5.17
N ASN A 202 -10.07 18.62 5.23
CA ASN A 202 -11.22 18.98 4.39
C ASN A 202 -10.80 19.11 2.91
N MET A 203 -10.17 18.08 2.38
CA MET A 203 -9.75 18.04 0.97
C MET A 203 -10.28 16.80 0.28
N ARG A 204 -10.40 16.87 -1.04
CA ARG A 204 -10.82 15.77 -1.91
C ARG A 204 -9.88 15.67 -3.11
N GLY A 205 -9.99 14.59 -3.86
CA GLY A 205 -9.27 14.35 -5.10
C GLY A 205 -10.01 13.34 -5.97
N ALA A 206 -9.39 12.95 -7.06
CA ALA A 206 -9.97 12.01 -8.04
C ALA A 206 -8.97 10.90 -8.42
N ASP A 207 -8.11 10.47 -7.49
CA ASP A 207 -7.08 9.46 -7.73
C ASP A 207 -7.65 8.04 -7.86
N LEU A 208 -8.81 7.82 -7.27
CA LEU A 208 -9.49 6.54 -7.26
C LEU A 208 -10.88 6.65 -7.91
N ALA A 209 -11.24 5.66 -8.70
CA ALA A 209 -12.59 5.59 -9.27
C ALA A 209 -13.63 5.50 -8.13
N HIS A 210 -14.71 6.28 -8.23
CA HIS A 210 -15.83 6.29 -7.28
C HIS A 210 -15.46 6.67 -5.83
N THR A 211 -14.24 7.10 -5.57
CA THR A 211 -13.75 7.46 -4.24
C THR A 211 -13.06 8.82 -4.30
N PRO A 212 -13.64 9.89 -3.71
CA PRO A 212 -13.16 11.25 -3.92
C PRO A 212 -11.93 11.58 -3.05
N LEU A 213 -10.86 10.82 -3.21
CA LEU A 213 -9.62 10.96 -2.45
C LEU A 213 -8.47 11.46 -3.31
N ALA A 214 -7.63 12.30 -2.72
CA ALA A 214 -6.25 12.48 -3.15
C ALA A 214 -5.37 11.55 -2.33
N LEU A 215 -4.60 10.70 -3.01
CA LEU A 215 -3.65 9.79 -2.36
C LEU A 215 -2.50 10.61 -1.78
N ALA A 216 -2.49 10.73 -0.46
CA ALA A 216 -1.53 11.53 0.29
C ALA A 216 -1.34 10.94 1.70
N GLN A 217 -0.20 11.23 2.29
CA GLN A 217 0.11 10.96 3.69
C GLN A 217 0.33 12.28 4.42
N ALA A 218 0.22 12.28 5.74
CA ALA A 218 0.45 13.48 6.52
C ALA A 218 1.06 13.17 7.89
N VAL A 219 1.72 14.17 8.45
CA VAL A 219 2.15 14.18 9.85
C VAL A 219 1.47 15.34 10.53
N LEU A 220 0.59 15.06 11.50
CA LEU A 220 -0.01 16.03 12.39
C LEU A 220 0.86 16.18 13.63
N ARG A 221 1.30 17.38 13.95
CA ARG A 221 2.08 17.69 15.15
C ARG A 221 1.20 18.10 16.32
N ALA A 222 1.71 17.98 17.54
CA ALA A 222 1.02 18.37 18.76
C ALA A 222 0.70 19.89 18.85
N ASP A 223 1.31 20.72 18.02
CA ASP A 223 1.00 22.15 17.87
C ASP A 223 -0.07 22.44 16.80
N ALA A 224 -0.74 21.41 16.30
CA ALA A 224 -1.76 21.45 15.25
C ALA A 224 -1.24 21.86 13.86
N THR A 225 0.08 21.94 13.64
CA THR A 225 0.65 22.05 12.30
C THR A 225 0.67 20.68 11.60
N VAL A 226 0.65 20.68 10.26
CA VAL A 226 0.64 19.48 9.44
C VAL A 226 1.68 19.57 8.34
N GLU A 227 2.43 18.49 8.13
CA GLU A 227 3.17 18.27 6.90
C GLU A 227 2.33 17.33 6.01
N LEU A 228 1.87 17.84 4.86
CA LEU A 228 1.09 17.09 3.89
C LEU A 228 2.00 16.63 2.74
N PHE A 229 2.18 15.32 2.60
CA PHE A 229 2.99 14.70 1.56
C PHE A 229 2.12 14.41 0.33
N LEU A 230 2.04 15.41 -0.53
CA LEU A 230 1.32 15.44 -1.81
C LEU A 230 2.17 16.21 -2.81
N ASP A 231 2.22 15.77 -4.07
CA ASP A 231 2.94 16.54 -5.09
C ASP A 231 2.43 18.00 -5.12
N PRO A 232 3.31 18.99 -4.88
CA PRO A 232 2.92 20.39 -4.88
C PRO A 232 2.28 20.88 -6.18
N ALA A 233 2.52 20.22 -7.32
CA ALA A 233 1.88 20.54 -8.59
C ALA A 233 0.38 20.23 -8.61
N ARG A 234 -0.09 19.36 -7.72
CA ARG A 234 -1.50 18.96 -7.60
C ARG A 234 -2.33 19.92 -6.73
N ALA A 235 -1.67 20.89 -6.08
CA ALA A 235 -2.32 21.90 -5.24
C ALA A 235 -2.34 23.25 -5.97
N ASP A 236 -3.52 23.67 -6.41
CA ASP A 236 -3.73 24.99 -6.99
C ASP A 236 -3.78 26.10 -5.92
N ALA A 237 -3.99 27.35 -6.35
CA ALA A 237 -4.08 28.50 -5.44
C ALA A 237 -5.25 28.38 -4.46
N ALA A 238 -6.37 27.77 -4.86
CA ALA A 238 -7.54 27.59 -4.01
C ALA A 238 -7.26 26.59 -2.88
N LEU A 239 -6.65 25.45 -3.18
CA LEU A 239 -6.25 24.48 -2.18
C LEU A 239 -5.19 25.04 -1.24
N ARG A 240 -4.17 25.76 -1.76
CA ARG A 240 -3.13 26.39 -0.93
C ARG A 240 -3.72 27.41 0.04
N ALA A 241 -4.65 28.25 -0.42
CA ALA A 241 -5.36 29.20 0.44
C ALA A 241 -6.21 28.49 1.50
N HIS A 242 -6.88 27.39 1.15
CA HIS A 242 -7.67 26.57 2.07
C HIS A 242 -6.82 25.90 3.15
N LEU A 243 -5.67 25.34 2.80
CA LEU A 243 -4.75 24.70 3.75
C LEU A 243 -4.11 25.71 4.71
N GLY A 244 -3.86 26.93 4.24
CA GLY A 244 -3.28 28.02 5.04
C GLY A 244 -1.84 27.75 5.47
N ASN A 245 -1.32 28.59 6.37
CA ASN A 245 0.09 28.55 6.79
C ASN A 245 0.42 27.42 7.78
N ALA A 246 -0.60 26.79 8.37
CA ALA A 246 -0.40 25.71 9.34
C ALA A 246 -0.24 24.32 8.67
N VAL A 247 -0.38 24.25 7.34
CA VAL A 247 -0.17 23.02 6.57
C VAL A 247 0.95 23.23 5.56
N ALA A 248 2.09 22.59 5.80
CA ALA A 248 3.22 22.59 4.89
C ALA A 248 3.04 21.50 3.83
N LEU A 249 2.95 21.90 2.56
CA LEU A 249 2.88 20.97 1.45
C LEU A 249 4.29 20.51 1.05
N ARG A 250 4.50 19.18 1.02
CA ARG A 250 5.79 18.55 0.75
C ARG A 250 5.68 17.53 -0.40
N PRO A 251 6.71 17.37 -1.22
CA PRO A 251 6.80 16.25 -2.15
C PRO A 251 6.73 14.89 -1.39
N PRO A 252 6.03 13.86 -1.93
CA PRO A 252 5.95 12.54 -1.29
C PRO A 252 7.32 11.91 -0.98
N ALA A 253 8.32 12.19 -1.81
CA ALA A 253 9.69 11.69 -1.60
C ALA A 253 10.35 12.21 -0.32
N GLU A 254 9.87 13.30 0.27
CA GLU A 254 10.39 13.88 1.51
C GLU A 254 9.85 13.19 2.77
N LEU A 255 8.83 12.31 2.66
CA LEU A 255 8.26 11.62 3.82
C LEU A 255 9.34 10.88 4.63
N GLY A 256 10.23 10.16 3.96
CA GLY A 256 11.30 9.44 4.65
C GLY A 256 12.17 10.33 5.53
N ALA A 257 12.66 11.43 4.97
CA ALA A 257 13.48 12.39 5.73
C ALA A 257 12.71 13.07 6.87
N ALA A 258 11.41 13.33 6.67
CA ALA A 258 10.56 13.89 7.73
C ALA A 258 10.36 12.90 8.89
N LEU A 259 10.22 11.60 8.60
CA LEU A 259 10.12 10.56 9.64
C LEU A 259 11.46 10.40 10.39
N ASP A 260 12.59 10.40 9.68
CA ASP A 260 13.93 10.33 10.31
C ASP A 260 14.18 11.49 11.28
N ALA A 261 13.73 12.68 10.93
CA ALA A 261 13.84 13.86 11.79
C ALA A 261 13.00 13.77 13.08
N MET A 262 12.16 12.74 13.21
CA MET A 262 11.29 12.49 14.36
C MET A 262 11.65 11.19 15.12
N ALA A 263 12.81 10.57 14.85
CA ALA A 263 13.20 9.28 15.44
C ALA A 263 13.16 9.28 16.98
N ASP A 264 13.52 10.42 17.63
CA ASP A 264 13.54 10.56 19.10
C ASP A 264 12.18 11.04 19.67
N ARG A 265 11.12 11.07 18.88
CA ARG A 265 9.81 11.59 19.26
C ARG A 265 8.83 10.48 19.59
N ARG A 266 7.84 10.79 20.43
CA ARG A 266 6.72 9.89 20.71
C ARG A 266 5.66 10.09 19.64
N LEU A 267 5.52 9.09 18.77
CA LEU A 267 4.64 9.18 17.62
C LEU A 267 3.46 8.20 17.75
N ARG A 268 2.28 8.69 17.37
CA ARG A 268 1.08 7.86 17.21
C ARG A 268 1.03 7.29 15.80
N LEU A 269 0.80 5.98 15.71
CA LEU A 269 0.55 5.24 14.47
C LEU A 269 -0.72 4.41 14.63
N ASP A 270 -1.46 4.24 13.55
CA ASP A 270 -2.46 3.18 13.44
C ASP A 270 -1.77 1.90 12.95
N ALA A 271 -1.65 0.91 13.83
CA ALA A 271 -0.93 -0.34 13.52
C ALA A 271 -1.60 -1.16 12.40
N ASP A 272 -2.91 -1.02 12.21
CA ASP A 272 -3.68 -1.75 11.21
C ASP A 272 -3.73 -1.06 9.84
N ALA A 273 -3.43 0.26 9.79
CA ALA A 273 -3.47 1.07 8.58
C ALA A 273 -2.12 1.67 8.18
N THR A 274 -1.04 1.43 8.94
CA THR A 274 0.28 1.97 8.62
C THR A 274 1.14 0.94 7.90
N PRO A 275 1.70 1.26 6.71
CA PRO A 275 2.67 0.41 6.04
C PRO A 275 3.88 0.09 6.92
N ALA A 276 4.35 -1.15 6.86
CA ALA A 276 5.51 -1.61 7.59
C ALA A 276 6.78 -0.78 7.28
N TRP A 277 6.86 -0.19 6.09
CA TRP A 277 7.95 0.71 5.72
C TRP A 277 8.04 1.93 6.66
N ILE A 278 6.91 2.56 6.96
CA ILE A 278 6.83 3.72 7.88
C ILE A 278 7.20 3.29 9.30
N ALA A 279 6.55 2.23 9.78
CA ALA A 279 6.73 1.77 11.16
C ALA A 279 8.17 1.30 11.43
N ARG A 280 8.78 0.58 10.48
CA ARG A 280 10.18 0.13 10.57
C ARG A 280 11.17 1.28 10.55
N ARG A 281 10.92 2.30 9.72
CA ARG A 281 11.79 3.48 9.62
C ARG A 281 11.83 4.28 10.93
N LEU A 282 10.71 4.38 11.63
CA LEU A 282 10.62 5.08 12.92
C LEU A 282 11.26 4.32 14.09
N ARG A 283 11.61 3.03 13.91
CA ARG A 283 12.30 2.20 14.92
C ARG A 283 13.76 1.99 14.63
N ALA A 284 14.26 2.40 13.47
CA ALA A 284 15.64 2.23 13.05
C ALA A 284 16.53 3.32 13.61
#